data_f1bf322ddb02a90314172fa6bef6573b
#
_entry.id   f1bf322ddb02a90314172fa6bef6573b
#
_cell.length_a   1.000
_cell.length_b   1.000
_cell.length_c   1.000
_cell.angle_alpha   90.00
_cell.angle_beta   90.00
_cell.angle_gamma   90.00
#
_symmetry.space_group_name_H-M   'P 1'
#
loop_
_entity.id
_entity.type
_entity.pdbx_description
1 polymer ?
#
loop_
_entity_poly.entity_id
_entity_poly.type
_entity_poly.pdbx_seq_one_letter_code
_entity_poly.pdbx_strand_id
1 'polypeptide(L)'
;MNVTNLCWIIMMNIMSPNASISYQKKISKTIPKRMAICQEVANEAIKQKVDPILAISVAYDETRFENLTSHKGAKGPLGVMPQYHCPKEGNCDYTQAGIAALKKFLDLNNQKKCKALAQYNRGLKGKCIHGRSEYRYAQHIIDIYNDITYFNQEKCFEDMEED
;
A
#
# COMPACT_ATOMS: atom_id res chain seq x y z
N MET A 1 12.66 -1.83 -12.13
CA MET A 1 12.19 -0.95 -11.02
C MET A 1 12.91 -1.32 -9.75
N ASN A 2 13.53 -0.35 -9.09
CA ASN A 2 14.26 -0.55 -7.85
C ASN A 2 13.29 -0.34 -6.66
N VAL A 3 12.96 -1.41 -5.93
CA VAL A 3 12.04 -1.39 -4.79
C VAL A 3 12.52 -0.44 -3.68
N THR A 4 13.83 -0.38 -3.43
CA THR A 4 14.40 0.53 -2.42
C THR A 4 14.14 1.99 -2.79
N ASN A 5 14.37 2.38 -4.04
CA ASN A 5 14.09 3.73 -4.51
C ASN A 5 12.60 4.05 -4.40
N LEU A 6 11.73 3.11 -4.76
CA LEU A 6 10.29 3.27 -4.65
C LEU A 6 9.84 3.55 -3.20
N CYS A 7 10.37 2.79 -2.26
CA CYS A 7 10.08 3.00 -0.83
C CYS A 7 10.65 4.33 -0.30
N TRP A 8 11.82 4.76 -0.79
CA TRP A 8 12.37 6.08 -0.45
C TRP A 8 11.49 7.22 -0.95
N ILE A 9 10.94 7.13 -2.17
CA ILE A 9 10.04 8.15 -2.72
C ILE A 9 8.86 8.38 -1.78
N ILE A 10 8.20 7.32 -1.32
CA ILE A 10 7.04 7.48 -0.41
C ILE A 10 7.44 8.04 0.95
N MET A 11 8.60 7.62 1.50
CA MET A 11 9.09 8.14 2.79
C MET A 11 9.40 9.62 2.73
N MET A 12 10.05 10.09 1.68
CA MET A 12 10.53 11.45 1.57
C MET A 12 9.51 12.43 1.03
N ASN A 13 8.69 12.02 0.05
CA ASN A 13 7.81 12.95 -0.65
C ASN A 13 6.34 12.88 -0.19
N ILE A 14 5.90 11.76 0.37
CA ILE A 14 4.50 11.55 0.75
C ILE A 14 4.30 11.58 2.26
N MET A 15 5.18 10.92 3.02
CA MET A 15 5.04 10.88 4.48
C MET A 15 5.46 12.18 5.18
N SER A 16 6.38 12.97 4.62
CA SER A 16 7.05 14.04 5.36
C SER A 16 7.00 15.45 4.75
N PRO A 17 6.26 15.76 3.67
CA PRO A 17 6.45 17.02 2.94
C PRO A 17 6.19 18.28 3.78
N ASN A 18 5.34 18.21 4.81
CA ASN A 18 4.97 19.38 5.64
C ASN A 18 4.91 19.04 7.15
N ALA A 19 5.65 18.05 7.59
CA ALA A 19 5.61 17.62 8.99
C ALA A 19 6.34 18.59 9.92
N SER A 20 5.80 18.81 11.12
CA SER A 20 6.50 19.54 12.17
C SER A 20 7.83 18.88 12.54
N ILE A 21 8.79 19.67 13.04
CA ILE A 21 10.13 19.17 13.45
C ILE A 21 10.02 18.03 14.47
N SER A 22 9.06 18.10 15.39
CA SER A 22 8.82 17.03 16.39
C SER A 22 8.33 15.74 15.74
N TYR A 23 7.48 15.83 14.74
CA TYR A 23 6.97 14.69 13.98
C TYR A 23 8.05 14.08 13.08
N GLN A 24 8.86 14.92 12.43
CA GLN A 24 10.00 14.46 11.65
C GLN A 24 11.02 13.69 12.51
N LYS A 25 11.33 14.17 13.72
CA LYS A 25 12.18 13.44 14.68
C LYS A 25 11.58 12.10 15.11
N LYS A 26 10.27 12.04 15.28
CA LYS A 26 9.57 10.78 15.61
C LYS A 26 9.60 9.79 14.45
N ILE A 27 9.34 10.26 13.23
CA ILE A 27 9.36 9.41 12.02
C ILE A 27 10.79 8.94 11.75
N SER A 28 11.82 9.80 11.84
CA SER A 28 13.19 9.43 11.51
C SER A 28 13.70 8.20 12.28
N LYS A 29 13.26 8.04 13.53
CA LYS A 29 13.57 6.85 14.34
C LYS A 29 12.90 5.56 13.85
N THR A 30 11.80 5.68 13.12
CA THR A 30 11.01 4.55 12.64
C THR A 30 11.21 4.25 11.14
N ILE A 31 11.90 5.14 10.41
CA ILE A 31 12.14 4.99 8.97
C ILE A 31 12.76 3.65 8.61
N PRO A 32 13.82 3.13 9.26
CA PRO A 32 14.41 1.86 8.89
C PRO A 32 13.39 0.70 8.95
N LYS A 33 12.56 0.68 9.99
CA LYS A 33 11.51 -0.34 10.15
C LYS A 33 10.41 -0.20 9.09
N ARG A 34 9.98 1.02 8.81
CA ARG A 34 8.97 1.30 7.77
C ARG A 34 9.49 0.98 6.37
N MET A 35 10.77 1.28 6.10
CA MET A 35 11.44 0.90 4.86
C MET A 35 11.44 -0.62 4.66
N ALA A 36 11.78 -1.39 5.70
CA ALA A 36 11.78 -2.85 5.63
C ALA A 36 10.38 -3.39 5.31
N ILE A 37 9.33 -2.87 5.94
CA ILE A 37 7.93 -3.27 5.69
C ILE A 37 7.50 -2.86 4.27
N CYS A 38 7.82 -1.66 3.82
CA CYS A 38 7.53 -1.22 2.45
C CYS A 38 8.19 -2.15 1.41
N GLN A 39 9.47 -2.50 1.61
CA GLN A 39 10.20 -3.41 0.72
C GLN A 39 9.60 -4.83 0.73
N GLU A 40 9.18 -5.33 1.89
CA GLU A 40 8.49 -6.62 2.02
C GLU A 40 7.20 -6.63 1.21
N VAL A 41 6.36 -5.60 1.37
CA VAL A 41 5.10 -5.45 0.62
C VAL A 41 5.35 -5.40 -0.88
N ALA A 42 6.31 -4.58 -1.33
CA ALA A 42 6.62 -4.43 -2.75
C ALA A 42 7.16 -5.74 -3.36
N ASN A 43 8.06 -6.43 -2.66
CA ASN A 43 8.61 -7.70 -3.13
C ASN A 43 7.54 -8.80 -3.20
N GLU A 44 6.67 -8.89 -2.21
CA GLU A 44 5.56 -9.85 -2.24
C GLU A 44 4.55 -9.53 -3.36
N ALA A 45 4.30 -8.24 -3.63
CA ALA A 45 3.47 -7.83 -4.76
C ALA A 45 4.06 -8.28 -6.11
N ILE A 46 5.36 -8.07 -6.32
CA ILE A 46 6.08 -8.54 -7.52
C ILE A 46 5.95 -10.06 -7.66
N LYS A 47 6.19 -10.81 -6.59
CA LYS A 47 6.09 -12.27 -6.56
C LYS A 47 4.69 -12.76 -6.96
N GLN A 48 3.64 -12.09 -6.50
CA GLN A 48 2.25 -12.42 -6.82
C GLN A 48 1.73 -11.75 -8.11
N LYS A 49 2.58 -11.01 -8.85
CA LYS A 49 2.21 -10.29 -10.09
C LYS A 49 1.13 -9.22 -9.85
N VAL A 50 1.21 -8.54 -8.73
CA VAL A 50 0.45 -7.33 -8.41
C VAL A 50 1.35 -6.11 -8.63
N ASP A 51 0.79 -5.00 -9.11
CA ASP A 51 1.51 -3.74 -9.23
C ASP A 51 2.08 -3.31 -7.86
N PRO A 52 3.41 -3.27 -7.68
CA PRO A 52 4.01 -2.94 -6.40
C PRO A 52 3.73 -1.51 -5.94
N ILE A 53 3.54 -0.55 -6.87
CA ILE A 53 3.15 0.82 -6.51
C ILE A 53 1.75 0.82 -5.90
N LEU A 54 0.82 0.06 -6.47
CA LEU A 54 -0.52 -0.06 -5.89
C LEU A 54 -0.49 -0.74 -4.52
N ALA A 55 0.28 -1.81 -4.36
CA ALA A 55 0.40 -2.54 -3.10
C ALA A 55 0.97 -1.66 -1.98
N ILE A 56 2.03 -0.89 -2.23
CA ILE A 56 2.60 0.02 -1.24
C ILE A 56 1.68 1.22 -0.96
N SER A 57 0.88 1.66 -1.93
CA SER A 57 -0.14 2.70 -1.71
C SER A 57 -1.23 2.23 -0.75
N VAL A 58 -1.67 0.98 -0.88
CA VAL A 58 -2.61 0.35 0.08
C VAL A 58 -1.98 0.25 1.46
N ALA A 59 -0.76 -0.29 1.57
CA ALA A 59 -0.08 -0.45 2.86
C ALA A 59 0.20 0.89 3.54
N TYR A 60 0.52 1.92 2.77
CA TYR A 60 0.67 3.28 3.29
C TYR A 60 -0.64 3.82 3.84
N ASP A 61 -1.75 3.68 3.13
CA ASP A 61 -3.07 4.14 3.59
C ASP A 61 -3.54 3.40 4.85
N GLU A 62 -3.40 2.07 4.85
CA GLU A 62 -3.86 1.22 5.97
C GLU A 62 -3.07 1.45 7.27
N THR A 63 -1.74 1.51 7.20
CA THR A 63 -0.91 1.42 8.40
C THR A 63 0.29 2.35 8.43
N ARG A 64 0.57 3.12 7.37
CA ARG A 64 1.83 3.88 7.22
C ARG A 64 3.08 3.00 7.35
N PHE A 65 3.01 1.76 6.84
CA PHE A 65 4.05 0.72 6.96
C PHE A 65 4.36 0.34 8.42
N GLU A 66 3.34 0.16 9.22
CA GLU A 66 3.44 -0.43 10.54
C GLU A 66 2.76 -1.80 10.59
N ASN A 67 3.31 -2.72 11.39
CA ASN A 67 2.65 -4.00 11.69
C ASN A 67 1.69 -3.82 12.86
N LEU A 68 0.52 -3.26 12.57
CA LEU A 68 -0.49 -2.96 13.56
C LEU A 68 -1.58 -4.04 13.61
N THR A 69 -2.19 -4.17 14.78
CA THR A 69 -3.48 -4.83 14.91
C THR A 69 -4.52 -3.76 15.21
N SER A 70 -5.51 -3.63 14.33
CA SER A 70 -6.60 -2.67 14.54
C SER A 70 -7.54 -3.12 15.65
N HIS A 71 -8.33 -2.19 16.20
CA HIS A 71 -9.36 -2.52 17.20
C HIS A 71 -10.43 -3.51 16.68
N LYS A 72 -10.57 -3.64 15.36
CA LYS A 72 -11.45 -4.63 14.70
C LYS A 72 -10.75 -5.95 14.38
N GLY A 73 -9.48 -6.09 14.74
CA GLY A 73 -8.71 -7.32 14.53
C GLY A 73 -8.03 -7.44 13.16
N ALA A 74 -8.00 -6.39 12.34
CA ALA A 74 -7.18 -6.37 11.13
C ALA A 74 -5.69 -6.37 11.48
N LYS A 75 -4.87 -7.13 10.76
CA LYS A 75 -3.46 -7.38 11.07
C LYS A 75 -2.55 -7.13 9.88
N GLY A 76 -1.30 -6.83 10.20
CA GLY A 76 -0.23 -6.64 9.22
C GLY A 76 -0.31 -5.32 8.46
N PRO A 77 0.65 -5.05 7.56
CA PRO A 77 0.79 -3.75 6.90
C PRO A 77 -0.37 -3.41 5.95
N LEU A 78 -1.08 -4.42 5.46
CA LEU A 78 -2.19 -4.29 4.52
C LEU A 78 -3.58 -4.37 5.19
N GLY A 79 -3.65 -4.38 6.53
CA GLY A 79 -4.91 -4.38 7.24
C GLY A 79 -5.78 -5.63 7.01
N VAL A 80 -5.18 -6.81 7.04
CA VAL A 80 -5.84 -8.08 6.73
C VAL A 80 -6.77 -8.51 7.85
N MET A 81 -8.00 -8.87 7.51
CA MET A 81 -8.92 -9.55 8.43
C MET A 81 -8.67 -11.06 8.38
N PRO A 82 -8.04 -11.67 9.42
CA PRO A 82 -7.57 -13.05 9.37
C PRO A 82 -8.67 -14.07 9.06
N GLN A 83 -9.88 -13.87 9.57
CA GLN A 83 -11.00 -14.78 9.36
C GLN A 83 -11.42 -14.92 7.89
N TYR A 84 -11.06 -13.97 7.03
CA TYR A 84 -11.44 -13.98 5.61
C TYR A 84 -10.27 -14.31 4.67
N HIS A 85 -9.02 -14.08 5.11
CA HIS A 85 -7.87 -14.08 4.23
C HIS A 85 -6.74 -15.02 4.67
N CYS A 86 -6.77 -15.49 5.92
CA CYS A 86 -5.78 -16.42 6.43
C CYS A 86 -6.25 -17.88 6.31
N PRO A 87 -5.31 -18.85 6.26
CA PRO A 87 -5.64 -20.26 6.39
C PRO A 87 -6.36 -20.52 7.71
N LYS A 88 -7.25 -21.53 7.71
CA LYS A 88 -7.97 -21.93 8.94
C LYS A 88 -7.03 -22.54 9.99
N GLU A 89 -5.93 -23.15 9.55
CA GLU A 89 -4.94 -23.81 10.38
C GLU A 89 -3.54 -23.30 10.02
N GLY A 90 -2.66 -23.20 11.03
CA GLY A 90 -1.28 -22.76 10.87
C GLY A 90 -1.07 -21.26 11.01
N ASN A 91 0.17 -20.84 10.76
CA ASN A 91 0.56 -19.43 10.81
C ASN A 91 0.13 -18.69 9.54
N CYS A 92 -0.37 -17.47 9.70
CA CYS A 92 -0.71 -16.59 8.59
C CYS A 92 0.41 -15.55 8.38
N ASP A 93 0.95 -15.54 7.16
CA ASP A 93 1.73 -14.41 6.67
C ASP A 93 0.76 -13.33 6.21
N TYR A 94 0.63 -12.25 6.99
CA TYR A 94 -0.35 -11.19 6.73
C TYR A 94 0.00 -10.33 5.50
N THR A 95 1.27 -10.19 5.16
CA THR A 95 1.70 -9.50 3.94
C THR A 95 1.29 -10.32 2.72
N GLN A 96 1.61 -11.60 2.71
CA GLN A 96 1.23 -12.52 1.64
C GLN A 96 -0.31 -12.58 1.46
N ALA A 97 -1.04 -12.73 2.57
CA ALA A 97 -2.51 -12.79 2.56
C ALA A 97 -3.14 -11.49 2.06
N GLY A 98 -2.59 -10.34 2.43
CA GLY A 98 -3.06 -9.03 1.99
C GLY A 98 -2.86 -8.80 0.49
N ILE A 99 -1.70 -9.17 -0.05
CA ILE A 99 -1.43 -9.09 -1.49
C ILE A 99 -2.33 -10.07 -2.27
N ALA A 100 -2.53 -11.28 -1.76
CA ALA A 100 -3.44 -12.25 -2.38
C ALA A 100 -4.89 -11.74 -2.41
N ALA A 101 -5.35 -11.07 -1.35
CA ALA A 101 -6.67 -10.45 -1.31
C ALA A 101 -6.80 -9.31 -2.33
N LEU A 102 -5.79 -8.42 -2.40
CA LEU A 102 -5.75 -7.34 -3.38
C LEU A 102 -5.78 -7.88 -4.81
N LYS A 103 -4.95 -8.89 -5.10
CA LYS A 103 -4.92 -9.58 -6.39
C LYS A 103 -6.29 -10.15 -6.75
N LYS A 104 -6.93 -10.86 -5.84
CA LYS A 104 -8.27 -11.43 -6.05
C LYS A 104 -9.26 -10.38 -6.52
N PHE A 105 -9.33 -9.23 -5.85
CA PHE A 105 -10.27 -8.18 -6.24
C PHE A 105 -9.88 -7.46 -7.53
N LEU A 106 -8.59 -7.32 -7.84
CA LEU A 106 -8.13 -6.81 -9.13
C LEU A 106 -8.55 -7.74 -10.27
N ASP A 107 -8.34 -9.03 -10.13
CA ASP A 107 -8.69 -10.03 -11.15
C ASP A 107 -10.21 -10.09 -11.34
N LEU A 108 -11.01 -10.08 -10.26
CA LEU A 108 -12.49 -10.06 -10.32
C LEU A 108 -13.05 -8.80 -11.02
N ASN A 109 -12.30 -7.72 -11.06
CA ASN A 109 -12.74 -6.45 -11.61
C ASN A 109 -11.99 -6.04 -12.88
N ASN A 110 -11.35 -7.00 -13.58
CA ASN A 110 -10.58 -6.73 -14.80
C ASN A 110 -9.58 -5.58 -14.62
N GLN A 111 -8.84 -5.58 -13.51
CA GLN A 111 -7.82 -4.58 -13.14
C GLN A 111 -8.37 -3.15 -12.93
N LYS A 112 -9.67 -2.96 -12.79
CA LYS A 112 -10.29 -1.65 -12.48
C LYS A 112 -10.04 -1.30 -11.02
N LYS A 113 -9.00 -0.49 -10.77
CA LYS A 113 -8.48 -0.15 -9.43
C LYS A 113 -9.57 0.32 -8.46
N CYS A 114 -10.39 1.32 -8.84
CA CYS A 114 -11.41 1.87 -7.95
C CYS A 114 -12.37 0.79 -7.42
N LYS A 115 -12.88 -0.06 -8.31
CA LYS A 115 -13.82 -1.12 -7.90
C LYS A 115 -13.13 -2.20 -7.07
N ALA A 116 -11.91 -2.59 -7.44
CA ALA A 116 -11.12 -3.56 -6.69
C ALA A 116 -10.81 -3.06 -5.27
N LEU A 117 -10.39 -1.81 -5.12
CA LEU A 117 -10.10 -1.19 -3.83
C LEU A 117 -11.35 -1.00 -2.97
N ALA A 118 -12.48 -0.61 -3.57
CA ALA A 118 -13.76 -0.54 -2.86
C ALA A 118 -14.18 -1.92 -2.30
N GLN A 119 -13.94 -2.98 -3.06
CA GLN A 119 -14.20 -4.36 -2.62
C GLN A 119 -13.14 -4.86 -1.63
N TYR A 120 -11.89 -4.44 -1.75
CA TYR A 120 -10.86 -4.71 -0.74
C TYR A 120 -11.30 -4.18 0.64
N ASN A 121 -11.83 -2.96 0.67
CA ASN A 121 -12.30 -2.30 1.89
C ASN A 121 -13.59 -2.90 2.48
N ARG A 122 -14.56 -3.28 1.63
CA ARG A 122 -15.93 -3.64 2.06
C ARG A 122 -16.38 -5.05 1.65
N GLY A 123 -15.47 -5.86 1.12
CA GLY A 123 -15.82 -7.15 0.51
C GLY A 123 -16.59 -6.98 -0.80
N LEU A 124 -17.19 -8.05 -1.29
CA LEU A 124 -17.89 -8.07 -2.59
C LEU A 124 -19.00 -7.02 -2.74
N LYS A 125 -19.51 -6.47 -1.63
CA LYS A 125 -20.53 -5.40 -1.62
C LYS A 125 -19.97 -4.01 -1.88
N GLY A 126 -18.64 -3.84 -1.85
CA GLY A 126 -17.97 -2.56 -2.09
C GLY A 126 -18.24 -2.04 -3.50
N LYS A 127 -18.61 -0.76 -3.60
CA LYS A 127 -18.98 -0.10 -4.86
C LYS A 127 -18.16 1.16 -5.08
N CYS A 128 -17.58 1.29 -6.27
CA CYS A 128 -16.90 2.51 -6.71
C CYS A 128 -17.95 3.54 -7.16
N ILE A 129 -18.68 4.13 -6.21
CA ILE A 129 -19.74 5.12 -6.44
C ILE A 129 -19.46 6.35 -5.59
N HIS A 130 -19.40 7.53 -6.22
CA HIS A 130 -19.18 8.81 -5.56
C HIS A 130 -20.11 9.00 -4.35
N GLY A 131 -19.56 9.54 -3.25
CA GLY A 131 -20.28 9.75 -1.99
C GLY A 131 -20.22 8.58 -1.01
N ARG A 132 -19.85 7.38 -1.42
CA ARG A 132 -19.67 6.24 -0.51
C ARG A 132 -18.30 6.25 0.18
N SER A 133 -18.22 5.68 1.39
CA SER A 133 -16.98 5.60 2.16
C SER A 133 -15.90 4.77 1.45
N GLU A 134 -16.28 3.65 0.85
CA GLU A 134 -15.38 2.80 0.09
C GLU A 134 -14.88 3.44 -1.22
N TYR A 135 -15.65 4.36 -1.80
CA TYR A 135 -15.18 5.19 -2.91
C TYR A 135 -14.10 6.17 -2.45
N ARG A 136 -14.31 6.87 -1.32
CA ARG A 136 -13.30 7.79 -0.76
C ARG A 136 -12.01 7.05 -0.40
N TYR A 137 -12.12 5.87 0.18
CA TYR A 137 -10.98 4.98 0.43
C TYR A 137 -10.23 4.65 -0.85
N ALA A 138 -10.93 4.17 -1.88
CA ALA A 138 -10.31 3.83 -3.16
C ALA A 138 -9.67 5.05 -3.84
N GLN A 139 -10.33 6.19 -3.82
CA GLN A 139 -9.82 7.44 -4.41
C GLN A 139 -8.55 7.90 -3.71
N HIS A 140 -8.51 7.89 -2.38
CA HIS A 140 -7.32 8.26 -1.62
C HIS A 140 -6.11 7.40 -1.97
N ILE A 141 -6.29 6.09 -2.09
CA ILE A 141 -5.22 5.18 -2.51
C ILE A 141 -4.77 5.44 -3.96
N ILE A 142 -5.72 5.74 -4.86
CA ILE A 142 -5.41 6.07 -6.25
C ILE A 142 -4.62 7.38 -6.34
N ASP A 143 -4.92 8.37 -5.51
CA ASP A 143 -4.17 9.62 -5.44
C ASP A 143 -2.72 9.36 -4.98
N ILE A 144 -2.52 8.57 -3.92
CA ILE A 144 -1.19 8.14 -3.47
C ILE A 144 -0.45 7.38 -4.58
N TYR A 145 -1.12 6.46 -5.27
CA TYR A 145 -0.57 5.71 -6.39
C TYR A 145 -0.08 6.63 -7.52
N ASN A 146 -0.87 7.65 -7.86
CA ASN A 146 -0.51 8.61 -8.90
C ASN A 146 0.68 9.47 -8.49
N ASP A 147 0.73 9.93 -7.23
CA ASP A 147 1.85 10.70 -6.69
C ASP A 147 3.15 9.89 -6.72
N ILE A 148 3.13 8.64 -6.26
CA ILE A 148 4.31 7.77 -6.29
C ILE A 148 4.76 7.53 -7.75
N THR A 149 3.82 7.29 -8.65
CA THR A 149 4.11 7.07 -10.07
C THR A 149 4.76 8.30 -10.69
N TYR A 150 4.27 9.48 -10.39
CA TYR A 150 4.83 10.74 -10.86
C TYR A 150 6.28 10.93 -10.40
N PHE A 151 6.55 10.83 -9.09
CA PHE A 151 7.90 10.98 -8.55
C PHE A 151 8.88 9.89 -9.03
N ASN A 152 8.38 8.68 -9.28
CA ASN A 152 9.23 7.62 -9.83
C ASN A 152 9.62 7.87 -11.29
N GLN A 153 8.77 8.56 -12.07
CA GLN A 153 9.09 8.96 -13.44
C GLN A 153 10.07 10.12 -13.49
N GLU A 154 9.91 11.14 -12.64
CA GLU A 154 10.85 12.28 -12.58
C GLU A 154 12.28 11.82 -12.29
N LYS A 155 12.50 10.92 -11.33
CA LYS A 155 13.83 10.36 -11.06
C LYS A 155 14.45 9.63 -12.24
N CYS A 156 13.66 8.95 -13.06
CA CYS A 156 14.19 8.30 -14.28
C CYS A 156 14.70 9.30 -15.31
N PHE A 157 14.17 10.52 -15.34
CA PHE A 157 14.65 11.57 -16.25
C PHE A 157 15.93 12.24 -15.74
N GLU A 158 16.05 12.50 -14.43
CA GLU A 158 17.28 13.05 -13.83
C GLU A 158 18.48 12.11 -14.05
N ASP A 159 18.29 10.80 -13.87
CA ASP A 159 19.34 9.80 -14.10
C ASP A 159 19.77 9.68 -15.59
N MET A 160 18.97 10.17 -16.54
CA MET A 160 19.28 10.16 -17.97
C MET A 160 20.01 11.43 -18.46
N GLU A 161 19.98 12.51 -17.69
CA GLU A 161 20.66 13.77 -18.04
C GLU A 161 22.12 13.83 -17.52
N GLU A 162 22.53 12.88 -16.67
CA GLU A 162 23.91 12.81 -16.12
C GLU A 162 24.88 11.95 -16.95
N ASP A 163 24.44 11.32 -18.05
CA ASP A 163 25.28 10.56 -18.99
C ASP A 163 25.59 11.40 -20.27
#